data_82aa131a393134dc6173035ef42d5669
#
_entry.id   82aa131a393134dc6173035ef42d5669
#
_cell.length_a   1.000
_cell.length_b   1.000
_cell.length_c   1.000
_cell.angle_alpha   90.00
_cell.angle_beta   90.00
_cell.angle_gamma   90.00
#
_symmetry.space_group_name_H-M   'P 1'
#
loop_
_entity.id
_entity.type
_entity.pdbx_description
1 polymer ?
#
loop_
_entity_poly.entity_id
_entity_poly.type
_entity_poly.pdbx_seq_one_letter_code
_entity_poly.pdbx_strand_id
1 'polypeptide(L)'
;MTATQTITDSRIHRARAFVLRRPVLCAAVFCLLSFTGFWIAQRAAQVSMVDLLVYRAEGWTVRNALDLYDMRATRHNLPNTYPPFAALLFTPLTVMSTGVLRTFGTAVNLVLMVAVAHLSLRLIALPARVPRPAAVLALAAVGVWCEPVWTTLRYGQINLLVTALVLGDLTRRAGHRWAGVGTGIATGIKLTPGLFVVFLGLAGLLLGLRRLRAARAARGRAGGGPPPQRLRNDHLRRAAVATTAFVLTVAFSALALPHDSRRFWTEVVFATDRPGDVEGAGNQNLKGALARVLHTPDPGMWWLAAAALVGCVGLATAVAAQLTDDSRLPNARAWAALTCAVTALMVSPVSWSHHWVWAVPMVLLLAVEAVRRRTAGWTAWTVVTGLLFCSFMVWYAPHSRPTRVELHQNPAQMLLTAVYPLIGVAFLGVAAYLTLRAVRRPWHPLRPWRSWRSREGIGPLGRQRTTAGAGADRTYARG
;
A
#
# COMPACT_ATOMS: atom_id res chain seq x y z
N MET A 1 36.79 -15.89 -30.86
CA MET A 1 35.57 -16.22 -30.10
C MET A 1 35.53 -17.74 -29.92
N THR A 2 35.65 -18.19 -28.70
CA THR A 2 35.74 -19.62 -28.39
C THR A 2 34.38 -20.32 -28.51
N ALA A 3 34.32 -21.58 -28.87
CA ALA A 3 33.08 -22.38 -29.00
C ALA A 3 32.19 -22.30 -27.75
N THR A 4 32.78 -22.11 -26.59
CA THR A 4 32.07 -21.91 -25.30
C THR A 4 31.23 -20.63 -25.26
N GLN A 5 31.70 -19.53 -25.85
CA GLN A 5 30.94 -18.25 -25.94
C GLN A 5 29.70 -18.40 -26.83
N THR A 6 29.83 -19.08 -27.96
CA THR A 6 28.73 -19.31 -28.93
C THR A 6 27.62 -20.19 -28.32
N ILE A 7 28.00 -21.21 -27.52
CA ILE A 7 27.05 -22.10 -26.83
C ILE A 7 26.31 -21.36 -25.71
N THR A 8 27.01 -20.50 -24.96
CA THR A 8 26.41 -19.70 -23.89
C THR A 8 25.42 -18.70 -24.46
N ASP A 9 25.75 -17.97 -25.52
CA ASP A 9 24.86 -17.02 -26.19
C ASP A 9 23.60 -17.71 -26.73
N SER A 10 23.74 -18.92 -27.35
CA SER A 10 22.58 -19.65 -27.86
C SER A 10 21.64 -20.15 -26.74
N ARG A 11 22.16 -20.48 -25.56
CA ARG A 11 21.38 -20.86 -24.37
C ARG A 11 20.63 -19.65 -23.78
N ILE A 12 21.30 -18.51 -23.68
CA ILE A 12 20.68 -17.25 -23.19
C ILE A 12 19.54 -16.81 -24.12
N HIS A 13 19.76 -16.87 -25.45
CA HIS A 13 18.72 -16.55 -26.43
C HIS A 13 17.52 -17.50 -26.36
N ARG A 14 17.73 -18.80 -26.19
CA ARG A 14 16.66 -19.79 -26.02
C ARG A 14 15.88 -19.57 -24.72
N ALA A 15 16.57 -19.33 -23.59
CA ALA A 15 15.94 -19.03 -22.31
C ALA A 15 15.10 -17.74 -22.38
N ARG A 16 15.64 -16.68 -22.97
CA ARG A 16 14.91 -15.42 -23.20
C ARG A 16 13.67 -15.62 -24.07
N ALA A 17 13.78 -16.37 -25.15
CA ALA A 17 12.65 -16.71 -26.02
C ALA A 17 11.57 -17.51 -25.28
N PHE A 18 11.96 -18.45 -24.42
CA PHE A 18 11.04 -19.23 -23.60
C PHE A 18 10.28 -18.35 -22.61
N VAL A 19 10.97 -17.48 -21.87
CA VAL A 19 10.36 -16.53 -20.91
C VAL A 19 9.39 -15.60 -21.63
N LEU A 20 9.74 -15.10 -22.81
CA LEU A 20 8.86 -14.22 -23.59
C LEU A 20 7.61 -14.94 -24.12
N ARG A 21 7.72 -16.27 -24.40
CA ARG A 21 6.59 -17.09 -24.90
C ARG A 21 5.66 -17.55 -23.78
N ARG A 22 6.16 -17.75 -22.54
CA ARG A 22 5.38 -18.27 -21.40
C ARG A 22 5.60 -17.46 -20.11
N PRO A 23 5.37 -16.14 -20.13
CA PRO A 23 5.73 -15.27 -19.01
C PRO A 23 4.99 -15.60 -17.71
N VAL A 24 3.74 -16.05 -17.80
CA VAL A 24 2.95 -16.41 -16.60
C VAL A 24 3.48 -17.68 -15.94
N LEU A 25 3.83 -18.70 -16.74
CA LEU A 25 4.42 -19.93 -16.23
C LEU A 25 5.77 -19.66 -15.53
N CYS A 26 6.64 -18.90 -16.18
CA CYS A 26 7.94 -18.55 -15.60
C CYS A 26 7.78 -17.75 -14.29
N ALA A 27 6.85 -16.79 -14.25
CA ALA A 27 6.55 -16.02 -13.03
C ALA A 27 5.94 -16.92 -11.93
N ALA A 28 5.10 -17.90 -12.28
CA ALA A 28 4.53 -18.87 -11.34
C ALA A 28 5.61 -19.76 -10.72
N VAL A 29 6.50 -20.31 -11.55
CA VAL A 29 7.64 -21.12 -11.07
C VAL A 29 8.55 -20.26 -10.17
N PHE A 30 8.89 -19.04 -10.58
CA PHE A 30 9.69 -18.12 -9.78
C PHE A 30 9.01 -17.80 -8.43
N CYS A 31 7.71 -17.53 -8.42
CA CYS A 31 6.95 -17.26 -7.20
C CYS A 31 6.92 -18.48 -6.27
N LEU A 32 6.69 -19.66 -6.82
CA LEU A 32 6.70 -20.91 -6.05
C LEU A 32 8.08 -21.18 -5.43
N LEU A 33 9.15 -21.06 -6.20
CA LEU A 33 10.52 -21.23 -5.70
C LEU A 33 10.86 -20.19 -4.63
N SER A 34 10.49 -18.94 -4.83
CA SER A 34 10.69 -17.86 -3.87
C SER A 34 9.95 -18.14 -2.56
N PHE A 35 8.67 -18.52 -2.63
CA PHE A 35 7.86 -18.83 -1.44
C PHE A 35 8.33 -20.09 -0.72
N THR A 36 8.77 -21.10 -1.46
CA THR A 36 9.37 -22.31 -0.90
C THR A 36 10.68 -21.97 -0.19
N GLY A 37 11.56 -21.17 -0.83
CA GLY A 37 12.80 -20.70 -0.22
C GLY A 37 12.55 -19.89 1.06
N PHE A 38 11.57 -18.99 1.03
CA PHE A 38 11.12 -18.24 2.22
C PHE A 38 10.63 -19.19 3.32
N TRP A 39 9.79 -20.16 2.98
CA TRP A 39 9.25 -21.14 3.95
C TRP A 39 10.37 -21.94 4.60
N ILE A 40 11.33 -22.46 3.81
CA ILE A 40 12.51 -23.18 4.31
C ILE A 40 13.32 -22.29 5.25
N ALA A 41 13.60 -21.03 4.85
CA ALA A 41 14.36 -20.08 5.67
C ALA A 41 13.67 -19.80 7.02
N GLN A 42 12.36 -19.62 7.04
CA GLN A 42 11.59 -19.43 8.28
C GLN A 42 11.63 -20.68 9.19
N ARG A 43 11.57 -21.87 8.61
CA ARG A 43 11.66 -23.13 9.36
C ARG A 43 13.07 -23.35 9.92
N ALA A 44 14.11 -23.11 9.13
CA ALA A 44 15.49 -23.20 9.57
C ALA A 44 15.81 -22.19 10.70
N ALA A 45 15.25 -21.00 10.63
CA ALA A 45 15.39 -19.96 11.67
C ALA A 45 14.54 -20.20 12.92
N GLN A 46 13.80 -21.31 13.02
CA GLN A 46 12.95 -21.67 14.16
C GLN A 46 12.01 -20.50 14.60
N VAL A 47 11.40 -19.83 13.64
CA VAL A 47 10.61 -18.61 13.86
C VAL A 47 9.40 -18.89 14.75
N SER A 48 9.29 -18.13 15.84
CA SER A 48 8.23 -18.32 16.86
C SER A 48 6.85 -17.82 16.41
N MET A 49 6.79 -16.84 15.48
CA MET A 49 5.58 -16.08 15.12
C MET A 49 4.93 -15.45 16.37
N VAL A 50 5.72 -14.66 17.06
CA VAL A 50 5.41 -14.12 18.38
C VAL A 50 4.06 -13.38 18.42
N ASP A 51 3.75 -12.55 17.40
CA ASP A 51 2.53 -11.76 17.38
C ASP A 51 1.29 -12.62 17.06
N LEU A 52 1.45 -13.67 16.25
CA LEU A 52 0.38 -14.64 16.01
C LEU A 52 0.03 -15.40 17.30
N LEU A 53 1.01 -15.66 18.16
CA LEU A 53 0.78 -16.25 19.49
C LEU A 53 0.09 -15.26 20.43
N VAL A 54 0.40 -13.97 20.35
CA VAL A 54 -0.34 -12.90 21.07
C VAL A 54 -1.79 -12.89 20.62
N TYR A 55 -2.07 -12.88 19.31
CA TYR A 55 -3.44 -12.91 18.77
C TYR A 55 -4.23 -14.14 19.25
N ARG A 56 -3.58 -15.32 19.28
CA ARG A 56 -4.21 -16.52 19.85
C ARG A 56 -4.51 -16.35 21.34
N ALA A 57 -3.61 -15.72 22.09
CA ALA A 57 -3.80 -15.46 23.51
C ALA A 57 -4.94 -14.44 23.74
N GLU A 58 -5.06 -13.41 22.92
CA GLU A 58 -6.18 -12.46 22.95
C GLU A 58 -7.52 -13.20 22.75
N GLY A 59 -7.60 -14.03 21.70
CA GLY A 59 -8.79 -14.86 21.46
C GLY A 59 -9.11 -15.82 22.60
N TRP A 60 -8.10 -16.38 23.25
CA TRP A 60 -8.27 -17.26 24.44
C TRP A 60 -8.78 -16.46 25.62
N THR A 61 -8.24 -15.27 25.86
CA THR A 61 -8.69 -14.35 26.93
C THR A 61 -10.18 -14.01 26.78
N VAL A 62 -10.59 -13.68 25.53
CA VAL A 62 -12.01 -13.45 25.20
C VAL A 62 -12.89 -14.67 25.50
N ARG A 63 -12.48 -15.88 25.09
CA ARG A 63 -13.23 -17.11 25.31
C ARG A 63 -13.43 -17.46 26.79
N ASN A 64 -12.49 -17.06 27.64
CA ASN A 64 -12.53 -17.33 29.08
C ASN A 64 -13.07 -16.15 29.88
N ALA A 65 -13.65 -15.13 29.23
CA ALA A 65 -14.20 -13.93 29.85
C ALA A 65 -13.23 -13.23 30.83
N LEU A 66 -11.94 -13.20 30.49
CA LEU A 66 -10.91 -12.54 31.28
C LEU A 66 -10.63 -11.12 30.71
N ASP A 67 -10.02 -10.24 31.51
CA ASP A 67 -9.67 -8.89 31.10
C ASP A 67 -8.63 -8.91 29.97
N LEU A 68 -9.01 -8.35 28.82
CA LEU A 68 -8.21 -8.35 27.61
C LEU A 68 -6.94 -7.50 27.73
N TYR A 69 -6.97 -6.45 28.53
CA TYR A 69 -5.84 -5.50 28.63
C TYR A 69 -4.91 -5.79 29.82
N ASP A 70 -5.29 -6.71 30.70
CA ASP A 70 -4.40 -7.23 31.76
C ASP A 70 -3.63 -8.47 31.30
N MET A 71 -4.04 -9.09 30.18
CA MET A 71 -3.33 -10.24 29.63
C MET A 71 -1.86 -9.94 29.33
N ARG A 72 -1.03 -10.96 29.51
CA ARG A 72 0.36 -10.99 29.06
C ARG A 72 0.61 -12.29 28.33
N ALA A 73 1.16 -12.20 27.14
CA ALA A 73 1.39 -13.35 26.27
C ALA A 73 2.88 -13.56 25.99
N THR A 74 3.23 -14.79 25.70
CA THR A 74 4.58 -15.24 25.34
C THR A 74 5.61 -15.05 26.48
N ARG A 75 6.81 -15.60 26.30
CA ARG A 75 7.93 -15.39 27.25
C ARG A 75 8.38 -13.92 27.35
N HIS A 76 7.89 -13.06 26.45
CA HIS A 76 8.23 -11.63 26.43
C HIS A 76 7.19 -10.77 27.15
N ASN A 77 6.18 -11.36 27.80
CA ASN A 77 5.13 -10.66 28.52
C ASN A 77 4.43 -9.57 27.68
N LEU A 78 4.18 -9.87 26.40
CA LEU A 78 3.59 -8.90 25.47
C LEU A 78 2.11 -8.67 25.82
N PRO A 79 1.67 -7.39 25.93
CA PRO A 79 0.28 -7.04 26.19
C PRO A 79 -0.53 -7.03 24.89
N ASN A 80 -1.86 -7.06 25.03
CA ASN A 80 -2.73 -6.67 23.92
C ASN A 80 -2.63 -5.15 23.66
N THR A 81 -2.51 -4.79 22.39
CA THR A 81 -2.42 -3.40 21.91
C THR A 81 -3.48 -3.05 20.87
N TYR A 82 -4.30 -4.01 20.49
CA TYR A 82 -5.33 -3.88 19.45
C TYR A 82 -6.70 -3.53 20.05
N PRO A 83 -7.61 -2.92 19.24
CA PRO A 83 -9.01 -2.74 19.64
C PRO A 83 -9.69 -4.08 19.96
N PRO A 84 -10.72 -4.11 20.81
CA PRO A 84 -11.41 -5.34 21.21
C PRO A 84 -12.00 -6.13 20.02
N PHE A 85 -12.38 -5.44 18.94
CA PHE A 85 -12.84 -6.08 17.71
C PHE A 85 -11.80 -7.05 17.12
N ALA A 86 -10.52 -6.71 17.18
CA ALA A 86 -9.45 -7.60 16.71
C ALA A 86 -9.39 -8.89 17.53
N ALA A 87 -9.50 -8.81 18.87
CA ALA A 87 -9.49 -9.97 19.75
C ALA A 87 -10.67 -10.92 19.45
N LEU A 88 -11.86 -10.38 19.17
CA LEU A 88 -13.02 -11.17 18.73
C LEU A 88 -12.73 -11.92 17.43
N LEU A 89 -12.08 -11.28 16.44
CA LEU A 89 -11.68 -11.91 15.19
C LEU A 89 -10.61 -13.00 15.39
N PHE A 90 -9.81 -12.91 16.43
CA PHE A 90 -8.76 -13.88 16.73
C PHE A 90 -9.26 -15.10 17.54
N THR A 91 -10.48 -15.07 18.05
CA THR A 91 -11.08 -16.18 18.79
C THR A 91 -11.00 -17.53 18.06
N PRO A 92 -11.23 -17.64 16.73
CA PRO A 92 -11.10 -18.90 16.02
C PRO A 92 -9.67 -19.50 16.02
N LEU A 93 -8.62 -18.67 16.23
CA LEU A 93 -7.24 -19.16 16.28
C LEU A 93 -6.98 -20.08 17.49
N THR A 94 -7.82 -20.00 18.50
CA THR A 94 -7.68 -20.78 19.75
C THR A 94 -7.91 -22.28 19.57
N VAL A 95 -8.63 -22.69 18.53
CA VAL A 95 -8.90 -24.12 18.27
C VAL A 95 -7.73 -24.82 17.57
N MET A 96 -6.73 -24.07 17.10
CA MET A 96 -5.59 -24.60 16.38
C MET A 96 -4.44 -24.95 17.35
N SER A 97 -3.78 -26.08 17.14
CA SER A 97 -2.50 -26.34 17.78
C SER A 97 -1.44 -25.35 17.28
N THR A 98 -0.39 -25.08 18.06
CA THR A 98 0.64 -24.09 17.71
C THR A 98 1.31 -24.37 16.35
N GLY A 99 1.55 -25.65 16.02
CA GLY A 99 2.14 -26.04 14.73
C GLY A 99 1.22 -25.75 13.54
N VAL A 100 -0.07 -26.09 13.67
CA VAL A 100 -1.11 -25.80 12.67
C VAL A 100 -1.28 -24.29 12.51
N LEU A 101 -1.35 -23.54 13.60
CA LEU A 101 -1.49 -22.10 13.61
C LEU A 101 -0.35 -21.40 12.86
N ARG A 102 0.90 -21.80 13.11
CA ARG A 102 2.07 -21.25 12.40
C ARG A 102 2.04 -21.53 10.91
N THR A 103 1.68 -22.77 10.53
CA THR A 103 1.54 -23.17 9.12
C THR A 103 0.43 -22.37 8.44
N PHE A 104 -0.74 -22.28 9.09
CA PHE A 104 -1.88 -21.50 8.63
C PHE A 104 -1.52 -20.01 8.47
N GLY A 105 -0.91 -19.40 9.49
CA GLY A 105 -0.50 -18.00 9.46
C GLY A 105 0.48 -17.67 8.34
N THR A 106 1.46 -18.57 8.08
CA THR A 106 2.38 -18.42 6.95
C THR A 106 1.64 -18.52 5.62
N ALA A 107 0.81 -19.55 5.43
CA ALA A 107 0.06 -19.76 4.19
C ALA A 107 -0.86 -18.57 3.89
N VAL A 108 -1.64 -18.10 4.87
CA VAL A 108 -2.53 -16.94 4.73
C VAL A 108 -1.73 -15.69 4.36
N ASN A 109 -0.62 -15.40 5.01
CA ASN A 109 0.20 -14.24 4.70
C ASN A 109 0.83 -14.31 3.30
N LEU A 110 1.24 -15.49 2.81
CA LEU A 110 1.73 -15.66 1.44
C LEU A 110 0.61 -15.40 0.41
N VAL A 111 -0.60 -15.88 0.65
CA VAL A 111 -1.78 -15.58 -0.19
C VAL A 111 -2.10 -14.08 -0.15
N LEU A 112 -2.07 -13.46 1.04
CA LEU A 112 -2.27 -12.02 1.20
C LEU A 112 -1.18 -11.20 0.48
N MET A 113 0.07 -11.68 0.41
CA MET A 113 1.12 -11.03 -0.37
C MET A 113 0.77 -11.01 -1.86
N VAL A 114 0.27 -12.12 -2.41
CA VAL A 114 -0.23 -12.16 -3.80
C VAL A 114 -1.41 -11.21 -3.99
N ALA A 115 -2.34 -11.15 -3.02
CA ALA A 115 -3.47 -10.23 -3.06
C ALA A 115 -3.03 -8.77 -3.04
N VAL A 116 -2.08 -8.40 -2.16
CA VAL A 116 -1.49 -7.04 -2.11
C VAL A 116 -0.80 -6.71 -3.43
N ALA A 117 -0.01 -7.63 -4.01
CA ALA A 117 0.60 -7.45 -5.32
C ALA A 117 -0.45 -7.22 -6.43
N HIS A 118 -1.51 -8.03 -6.45
CA HIS A 118 -2.62 -7.89 -7.40
C HIS A 118 -3.32 -6.53 -7.27
N LEU A 119 -3.67 -6.12 -6.05
CA LEU A 119 -4.35 -4.86 -5.77
C LEU A 119 -3.46 -3.66 -6.06
N SER A 120 -2.16 -3.75 -5.79
CA SER A 120 -1.18 -2.73 -6.17
C SER A 120 -1.14 -2.51 -7.69
N LEU A 121 -1.16 -3.59 -8.47
CA LEU A 121 -1.22 -3.54 -9.93
C LEU A 121 -2.60 -3.13 -10.49
N ARG A 122 -3.64 -3.13 -9.68
CA ARG A 122 -4.93 -2.52 -10.02
C ARG A 122 -4.94 -1.01 -9.76
N LEU A 123 -4.22 -0.56 -8.74
CA LEU A 123 -4.09 0.84 -8.36
C LEU A 123 -3.13 1.58 -9.30
N ILE A 124 -2.04 0.92 -9.71
CA ILE A 124 -0.95 1.48 -10.51
C ILE A 124 -1.05 0.94 -11.93
N ALA A 125 -1.21 1.83 -12.91
CA ALA A 125 -1.30 1.45 -14.31
C ALA A 125 0.08 0.99 -14.84
N LEU A 126 0.15 -0.27 -15.25
CA LEU A 126 1.34 -0.84 -15.90
C LEU A 126 1.35 -0.57 -17.41
N PRO A 127 2.55 -0.55 -18.03
CA PRO A 127 2.68 -0.62 -19.47
C PRO A 127 1.98 -1.87 -20.05
N ALA A 128 1.24 -1.71 -21.14
CA ALA A 128 0.39 -2.75 -21.73
C ALA A 128 1.12 -4.05 -22.16
N ARG A 129 2.44 -4.02 -22.24
CA ARG A 129 3.29 -5.14 -22.72
C ARG A 129 3.51 -6.23 -21.67
N VAL A 130 3.23 -5.98 -20.39
CA VAL A 130 3.46 -6.95 -19.31
C VAL A 130 2.16 -7.66 -18.96
N PRO A 131 2.06 -8.99 -19.10
CA PRO A 131 0.90 -9.74 -18.67
C PRO A 131 0.68 -9.56 -17.16
N ARG A 132 -0.48 -9.04 -16.78
CA ARG A 132 -0.79 -8.76 -15.36
C ARG A 132 -0.58 -9.94 -14.42
N PRO A 133 -0.99 -11.18 -14.74
CA PRO A 133 -0.73 -12.32 -13.84
C PRO A 133 0.76 -12.56 -13.60
N ALA A 134 1.59 -12.44 -14.64
CA ALA A 134 3.04 -12.57 -14.50
C ALA A 134 3.63 -11.47 -13.60
N ALA A 135 3.18 -10.21 -13.77
CA ALA A 135 3.60 -9.11 -12.94
C ALA A 135 3.18 -9.28 -11.47
N VAL A 136 1.97 -9.78 -11.19
CA VAL A 136 1.49 -10.09 -9.84
C VAL A 136 2.40 -11.11 -9.16
N LEU A 137 2.65 -12.23 -9.83
CA LEU A 137 3.46 -13.33 -9.28
C LEU A 137 4.93 -12.91 -9.09
N ALA A 138 5.50 -12.17 -10.03
CA ALA A 138 6.86 -11.65 -9.91
C ALA A 138 6.97 -10.63 -8.76
N LEU A 139 5.99 -9.72 -8.62
CA LEU A 139 5.97 -8.75 -7.53
C LEU A 139 5.82 -9.44 -6.16
N ALA A 140 4.99 -10.47 -6.06
CA ALA A 140 4.83 -11.25 -4.84
C ALA A 140 6.12 -12.01 -4.49
N ALA A 141 6.76 -12.63 -5.51
CA ALA A 141 8.02 -13.36 -5.35
C ALA A 141 9.17 -12.49 -4.83
N VAL A 142 9.27 -11.25 -5.32
CA VAL A 142 10.30 -10.29 -4.86
C VAL A 142 9.88 -9.66 -3.54
N GLY A 143 8.61 -9.30 -3.39
CA GLY A 143 8.10 -8.59 -2.22
C GLY A 143 8.22 -9.35 -0.91
N VAL A 144 8.22 -10.69 -0.93
CA VAL A 144 8.41 -11.51 0.29
C VAL A 144 9.78 -11.31 0.93
N TRP A 145 10.78 -10.86 0.17
CA TRP A 145 12.15 -10.60 0.62
C TRP A 145 12.38 -9.16 1.08
N CYS A 146 11.39 -8.27 0.91
CA CYS A 146 11.39 -6.96 1.54
C CYS A 146 11.34 -7.12 3.06
N GLU A 147 12.20 -6.43 3.82
CA GLU A 147 12.24 -6.54 5.29
C GLU A 147 10.87 -6.31 5.94
N PRO A 148 10.06 -5.29 5.56
CA PRO A 148 8.75 -5.11 6.17
C PRO A 148 7.79 -6.30 5.96
N VAL A 149 7.86 -6.94 4.79
CA VAL A 149 7.05 -8.13 4.49
C VAL A 149 7.63 -9.35 5.19
N TRP A 150 8.95 -9.55 5.07
CA TRP A 150 9.67 -10.62 5.76
C TRP A 150 9.36 -10.64 7.25
N THR A 151 9.46 -9.47 7.91
CA THR A 151 9.23 -9.33 9.36
C THR A 151 7.74 -9.47 9.71
N THR A 152 6.82 -9.00 8.85
CA THR A 152 5.38 -9.27 8.97
C THR A 152 5.10 -10.77 9.01
N LEU A 153 5.69 -11.55 8.08
CA LEU A 153 5.49 -13.00 8.04
C LEU A 153 6.20 -13.69 9.22
N ARG A 154 7.40 -13.23 9.57
CA ARG A 154 8.19 -13.76 10.69
C ARG A 154 7.46 -13.65 12.02
N TYR A 155 6.75 -12.55 12.25
CA TYR A 155 5.97 -12.35 13.47
C TYR A 155 4.54 -12.90 13.38
N GLY A 156 4.09 -13.27 12.17
CA GLY A 156 2.71 -13.68 11.93
C GLY A 156 1.72 -12.52 12.04
N GLN A 157 2.15 -11.32 11.65
CA GLN A 157 1.41 -10.06 11.76
C GLN A 157 0.27 -9.96 10.75
N ILE A 158 -0.75 -9.17 11.12
CA ILE A 158 -1.98 -8.93 10.33
C ILE A 158 -1.84 -7.83 9.27
N ASN A 159 -0.67 -7.21 9.13
CA ASN A 159 -0.49 -6.00 8.31
C ASN A 159 -0.84 -6.19 6.83
N LEU A 160 -0.53 -7.37 6.24
CA LEU A 160 -0.90 -7.66 4.85
C LEU A 160 -2.42 -7.73 4.66
N LEU A 161 -3.18 -8.26 5.64
CA LEU A 161 -4.64 -8.27 5.60
C LEU A 161 -5.19 -6.83 5.65
N VAL A 162 -4.71 -6.02 6.59
CA VAL A 162 -5.10 -4.61 6.73
C VAL A 162 -4.82 -3.84 5.44
N THR A 163 -3.64 -4.02 4.85
CA THR A 163 -3.26 -3.38 3.58
C THR A 163 -4.13 -3.87 2.41
N ALA A 164 -4.41 -5.17 2.33
CA ALA A 164 -5.28 -5.74 1.29
C ALA A 164 -6.73 -5.21 1.38
N LEU A 165 -7.27 -5.04 2.59
CA LEU A 165 -8.61 -4.46 2.80
C LEU A 165 -8.69 -3.02 2.30
N VAL A 166 -7.70 -2.19 2.65
CA VAL A 166 -7.63 -0.78 2.21
C VAL A 166 -7.43 -0.70 0.68
N LEU A 167 -6.44 -1.40 0.13
CA LEU A 167 -6.20 -1.43 -1.32
C LEU A 167 -7.41 -1.98 -2.08
N GLY A 168 -8.08 -3.00 -1.53
CA GLY A 168 -9.30 -3.55 -2.09
C GLY A 168 -10.37 -2.48 -2.29
N ASP A 169 -10.60 -1.64 -1.30
CA ASP A 169 -11.55 -0.54 -1.39
C ASP A 169 -11.11 0.56 -2.35
N LEU A 170 -9.84 0.98 -2.29
CA LEU A 170 -9.30 2.04 -3.15
C LEU A 170 -9.35 1.67 -4.63
N THR A 171 -9.27 0.37 -4.95
CA THR A 171 -9.32 -0.15 -6.32
C THR A 171 -10.71 -0.49 -6.83
N ARG A 172 -11.77 -0.35 -6.01
CA ARG A 172 -13.16 -0.55 -6.44
C ARG A 172 -13.60 0.53 -7.42
N ARG A 173 -14.50 0.16 -8.35
CA ARG A 173 -15.09 1.11 -9.30
C ARG A 173 -15.83 2.23 -8.57
N ALA A 174 -15.89 3.41 -9.20
CA ALA A 174 -16.73 4.50 -8.72
C ALA A 174 -18.19 4.03 -8.59
N GLY A 175 -18.89 4.47 -7.54
CA GLY A 175 -20.28 4.09 -7.29
C GLY A 175 -20.48 2.70 -6.66
N HIS A 176 -19.46 1.87 -6.48
CA HIS A 176 -19.62 0.54 -5.88
C HIS A 176 -20.10 0.64 -4.42
N ARG A 177 -21.27 0.04 -4.12
CA ARG A 177 -22.00 0.21 -2.84
C ARG A 177 -21.16 -0.15 -1.59
N TRP A 178 -20.29 -1.15 -1.68
CA TRP A 178 -19.46 -1.63 -0.58
C TRP A 178 -18.05 -0.99 -0.53
N ALA A 179 -17.77 0.04 -1.35
CA ALA A 179 -16.48 0.71 -1.29
C ALA A 179 -16.40 1.58 -0.04
N GLY A 180 -15.47 1.28 0.83
CA GLY A 180 -15.28 1.84 2.17
C GLY A 180 -15.38 0.78 3.27
N VAL A 181 -16.11 -0.32 3.07
CA VAL A 181 -16.30 -1.36 4.11
C VAL A 181 -14.97 -1.98 4.53
N GLY A 182 -14.09 -2.33 3.59
CA GLY A 182 -12.79 -2.91 3.90
C GLY A 182 -11.91 -1.95 4.70
N THR A 183 -11.93 -0.65 4.36
CA THR A 183 -11.21 0.39 5.12
C THR A 183 -11.77 0.55 6.53
N GLY A 184 -13.09 0.51 6.70
CA GLY A 184 -13.74 0.58 8.01
C GLY A 184 -13.41 -0.62 8.90
N ILE A 185 -13.48 -1.85 8.35
CA ILE A 185 -13.08 -3.08 9.05
C ILE A 185 -11.58 -3.02 9.41
N ALA A 186 -10.73 -2.63 8.49
CA ALA A 186 -9.29 -2.46 8.74
C ALA A 186 -9.03 -1.49 9.88
N THR A 187 -9.80 -0.39 9.97
CA THR A 187 -9.73 0.59 11.08
C THR A 187 -10.19 -0.02 12.39
N GLY A 188 -11.22 -0.87 12.37
CA GLY A 188 -11.68 -1.60 13.55
C GLY A 188 -10.68 -2.63 14.07
N ILE A 189 -9.89 -3.23 13.17
CA ILE A 189 -8.80 -4.14 13.54
C ILE A 189 -7.60 -3.37 14.09
N LYS A 190 -7.23 -2.27 13.43
CA LYS A 190 -6.06 -1.45 13.74
C LYS A 190 -6.33 0.00 13.34
N LEU A 191 -6.17 0.95 14.24
CA LEU A 191 -6.63 2.33 14.03
C LEU A 191 -5.95 3.10 12.88
N THR A 192 -4.72 2.72 12.52
CA THR A 192 -3.91 3.42 11.50
C THR A 192 -4.63 3.61 10.15
N PRO A 193 -5.41 2.65 9.60
CA PRO A 193 -6.20 2.85 8.38
C PRO A 193 -7.26 3.97 8.47
N GLY A 194 -7.62 4.41 9.67
CA GLY A 194 -8.56 5.52 9.86
C GLY A 194 -8.14 6.81 9.17
N LEU A 195 -6.84 7.01 8.94
CA LEU A 195 -6.36 8.17 8.18
C LEU A 195 -6.88 8.16 6.72
N PHE A 196 -7.12 6.99 6.11
CA PHE A 196 -7.75 6.91 4.79
C PHE A 196 -9.20 7.38 4.81
N VAL A 197 -9.92 7.20 5.92
CA VAL A 197 -11.29 7.72 6.09
C VAL A 197 -11.26 9.24 6.11
N VAL A 198 -10.34 9.83 6.88
CA VAL A 198 -10.11 11.28 6.93
C VAL A 198 -9.72 11.82 5.55
N PHE A 199 -8.76 11.18 4.88
CA PHE A 199 -8.32 11.53 3.53
C PHE A 199 -9.48 11.55 2.52
N LEU A 200 -10.31 10.51 2.48
CA LEU A 200 -11.46 10.43 1.58
C LEU A 200 -12.52 11.48 1.94
N GLY A 201 -12.76 11.72 3.24
CA GLY A 201 -13.66 12.75 3.73
C GLY A 201 -13.22 14.16 3.27
N LEU A 202 -11.94 14.50 3.47
CA LEU A 202 -11.38 15.78 3.04
C LEU A 202 -11.42 15.96 1.51
N ALA A 203 -11.06 14.92 0.75
CA ALA A 203 -11.16 14.95 -0.71
C ALA A 203 -12.60 15.19 -1.17
N GLY A 204 -13.56 14.53 -0.52
CA GLY A 204 -14.97 14.68 -0.81
C GLY A 204 -15.52 16.06 -0.43
N LEU A 205 -15.16 16.59 0.73
CA LEU A 205 -15.54 17.93 1.15
C LEU A 205 -15.01 19.00 0.19
N LEU A 206 -13.73 18.94 -0.14
CA LEU A 206 -13.11 19.89 -1.06
C LEU A 206 -13.74 19.83 -2.46
N LEU A 207 -14.02 18.62 -2.97
CA LEU A 207 -14.75 18.44 -4.23
C LEU A 207 -16.16 19.02 -4.17
N GLY A 208 -16.88 18.81 -3.06
CA GLY A 208 -18.20 19.39 -2.81
C GLY A 208 -18.17 20.90 -2.81
N LEU A 209 -17.22 21.53 -2.07
CA LEU A 209 -17.03 22.98 -2.03
C LEU A 209 -16.70 23.57 -3.40
N ARG A 210 -15.81 22.91 -4.18
CA ARG A 210 -15.49 23.36 -5.57
C ARG A 210 -16.73 23.36 -6.44
N ARG A 211 -17.57 22.33 -6.36
CA ARG A 211 -18.82 22.21 -7.13
C ARG A 211 -19.86 23.28 -6.71
N LEU A 212 -20.00 23.53 -5.42
CA LEU A 212 -20.91 24.57 -4.90
C LEU A 212 -20.48 25.96 -5.38
N ARG A 213 -19.17 26.27 -5.32
CA ARG A 213 -18.65 27.55 -5.83
C ARG A 213 -18.89 27.68 -7.34
N ALA A 214 -18.65 26.65 -8.13
CA ALA A 214 -18.91 26.64 -9.57
C ALA A 214 -20.41 26.84 -9.88
N ALA A 215 -21.31 26.18 -9.15
CA ALA A 215 -22.74 26.31 -9.30
C ALA A 215 -23.24 27.73 -8.95
N ARG A 216 -22.69 28.35 -7.88
CA ARG A 216 -23.00 29.73 -7.52
C ARG A 216 -22.52 30.71 -8.61
N ALA A 217 -21.32 30.55 -9.13
CA ALA A 217 -20.76 31.38 -10.20
C ALA A 217 -21.56 31.25 -11.51
N ALA A 218 -22.08 30.06 -11.83
CA ALA A 218 -22.93 29.84 -12.99
C ALA A 218 -24.31 30.52 -12.86
N ARG A 219 -24.90 30.51 -11.67
CA ARG A 219 -26.18 31.21 -11.41
C ARG A 219 -26.08 32.73 -11.51
N GLY A 220 -24.93 33.32 -11.12
CA GLY A 220 -24.69 34.76 -11.22
C GLY A 220 -24.45 35.27 -12.65
N ARG A 221 -24.26 34.40 -13.64
CA ARG A 221 -24.04 34.74 -15.06
C ARG A 221 -25.28 34.65 -15.92
N ALA A 222 -26.41 35.06 -15.41
CA ALA A 222 -27.71 35.27 -16.08
C ALA A 222 -28.05 34.41 -17.28
N GLY A 223 -29.11 33.64 -17.14
CA GLY A 223 -29.70 32.83 -18.20
C GLY A 223 -29.83 31.39 -17.77
N GLY A 224 -30.98 31.05 -17.15
CA GLY A 224 -31.29 29.75 -16.53
C GLY A 224 -30.92 28.52 -17.31
N GLY A 225 -29.66 28.12 -17.21
CA GLY A 225 -29.23 26.79 -17.62
C GLY A 225 -29.78 25.71 -16.69
N PRO A 226 -29.97 24.48 -17.15
CA PRO A 226 -30.50 23.40 -16.31
C PRO A 226 -29.62 23.25 -15.04
N PRO A 227 -30.24 22.93 -13.89
CA PRO A 227 -29.52 22.79 -12.64
C PRO A 227 -28.40 21.76 -12.83
N PRO A 228 -27.18 22.01 -12.30
CA PRO A 228 -26.08 21.07 -12.45
C PRO A 228 -26.51 19.72 -11.91
N GLN A 229 -26.41 18.68 -12.75
CA GLN A 229 -26.71 17.30 -12.34
C GLN A 229 -26.07 17.04 -10.99
N ARG A 230 -26.82 16.49 -10.03
CA ARG A 230 -26.32 16.06 -8.70
C ARG A 230 -25.32 14.91 -8.91
N LEU A 231 -24.11 15.24 -9.35
CA LEU A 231 -23.02 14.26 -9.48
C LEU A 231 -22.71 13.73 -8.08
N ARG A 232 -22.96 12.45 -7.89
CA ARG A 232 -22.67 11.75 -6.62
C ARG A 232 -21.24 12.00 -6.22
N ASN A 233 -21.02 12.42 -4.96
CA ASN A 233 -19.70 12.58 -4.38
C ASN A 233 -19.20 11.21 -3.88
N ASP A 234 -18.49 10.48 -4.72
CA ASP A 234 -18.05 9.12 -4.40
C ASP A 234 -17.06 9.08 -3.23
N HIS A 235 -16.26 10.15 -3.03
CA HIS A 235 -15.33 10.23 -1.90
C HIS A 235 -16.06 10.34 -0.57
N LEU A 236 -17.04 11.25 -0.45
CA LEU A 236 -17.86 11.35 0.77
C LEU A 236 -18.63 10.07 1.05
N ARG A 237 -19.19 9.44 0.00
CA ARG A 237 -19.89 8.17 0.17
C ARG A 237 -18.96 7.07 0.69
N ARG A 238 -17.75 6.95 0.14
CA ARG A 238 -16.75 5.97 0.61
C ARG A 238 -16.31 6.25 2.04
N ALA A 239 -16.08 7.52 2.39
CA ALA A 239 -15.77 7.92 3.74
C ALA A 239 -16.92 7.57 4.70
N ALA A 240 -18.17 7.89 4.34
CA ALA A 240 -19.34 7.56 5.15
C ALA A 240 -19.50 6.04 5.35
N VAL A 241 -19.38 5.23 4.26
CA VAL A 241 -19.44 3.76 4.36
C VAL A 241 -18.32 3.21 5.24
N ALA A 242 -17.10 3.75 5.11
CA ALA A 242 -15.97 3.33 5.96
C ALA A 242 -16.19 3.71 7.43
N THR A 243 -16.68 4.91 7.70
CA THR A 243 -17.04 5.34 9.06
C THR A 243 -18.13 4.46 9.64
N THR A 244 -19.19 4.20 8.90
CA THR A 244 -20.27 3.29 9.34
C THR A 244 -19.74 1.90 9.64
N ALA A 245 -18.93 1.32 8.74
CA ALA A 245 -18.34 0.00 8.97
C ALA A 245 -17.44 -0.01 10.22
N PHE A 246 -16.62 1.02 10.43
CA PHE A 246 -15.80 1.18 11.63
C PHE A 246 -16.68 1.29 12.89
N VAL A 247 -17.69 2.16 12.90
CA VAL A 247 -18.62 2.31 14.03
C VAL A 247 -19.33 1.00 14.35
N LEU A 248 -19.71 0.23 13.34
CA LEU A 248 -20.30 -1.11 13.54
C LEU A 248 -19.32 -2.09 14.19
N THR A 249 -18.00 -2.04 13.87
CA THR A 249 -17.01 -2.86 14.56
C THR A 249 -16.86 -2.44 16.03
N VAL A 250 -16.90 -1.14 16.32
CA VAL A 250 -16.86 -0.61 17.69
C VAL A 250 -18.12 -1.01 18.47
N ALA A 251 -19.30 -0.82 17.89
CA ALA A 251 -20.56 -1.17 18.50
C ALA A 251 -20.65 -2.69 18.77
N PHE A 252 -20.25 -3.52 17.79
CA PHE A 252 -20.22 -4.97 17.97
C PHE A 252 -19.31 -5.39 19.11
N SER A 253 -18.10 -4.82 19.20
CA SER A 253 -17.20 -5.13 20.30
C SER A 253 -17.67 -4.57 21.64
N ALA A 254 -18.35 -3.41 21.66
CA ALA A 254 -18.93 -2.84 22.89
C ALA A 254 -20.08 -3.70 23.44
N LEU A 255 -20.84 -4.35 22.55
CA LEU A 255 -21.89 -5.30 22.97
C LEU A 255 -21.30 -6.63 23.46
N ALA A 256 -20.26 -7.13 22.78
CA ALA A 256 -19.66 -8.43 23.13
C ALA A 256 -18.69 -8.34 24.32
N LEU A 257 -17.95 -7.25 24.46
CA LEU A 257 -16.89 -7.00 25.44
C LEU A 257 -17.04 -5.58 26.01
N PRO A 258 -18.10 -5.29 26.80
CA PRO A 258 -18.41 -3.93 27.23
C PRO A 258 -17.31 -3.32 28.12
N HIS A 259 -16.76 -4.10 29.06
CA HIS A 259 -15.70 -3.66 29.96
C HIS A 259 -14.41 -3.33 29.16
N ASP A 260 -13.93 -4.24 28.34
CA ASP A 260 -12.72 -4.06 27.53
C ASP A 260 -12.87 -2.92 26.53
N SER A 261 -14.07 -2.79 25.92
CA SER A 261 -14.33 -1.69 24.98
C SER A 261 -14.26 -0.34 25.66
N ARG A 262 -14.86 -0.19 26.85
CA ARG A 262 -14.74 1.04 27.62
C ARG A 262 -13.28 1.33 27.94
N ARG A 263 -12.57 0.37 28.53
CA ARG A 263 -11.15 0.50 28.92
C ARG A 263 -10.27 0.86 27.74
N PHE A 264 -10.50 0.27 26.55
CA PHE A 264 -9.75 0.59 25.35
C PHE A 264 -9.89 2.08 24.97
N TRP A 265 -11.14 2.55 24.88
CA TRP A 265 -11.41 3.91 24.38
C TRP A 265 -11.14 5.01 25.39
N THR A 266 -11.07 4.71 26.69
CA THR A 266 -10.81 5.71 27.74
C THR A 266 -9.36 5.72 28.23
N GLU A 267 -8.62 4.61 28.07
CA GLU A 267 -7.27 4.45 28.67
C GLU A 267 -6.24 3.95 27.63
N VAL A 268 -6.47 2.74 27.08
CA VAL A 268 -5.44 1.98 26.35
C VAL A 268 -5.05 2.65 25.05
N VAL A 269 -5.98 3.27 24.34
CA VAL A 269 -5.73 3.97 23.07
C VAL A 269 -4.74 5.13 23.24
N PHE A 270 -4.62 5.69 24.44
CA PHE A 270 -3.70 6.78 24.77
C PHE A 270 -2.36 6.30 25.34
N ALA A 271 -2.25 5.04 25.75
CA ALA A 271 -1.02 4.43 26.29
C ALA A 271 -0.03 4.09 25.15
N THR A 272 0.70 5.09 24.66
CA THR A 272 1.58 4.96 23.49
C THR A 272 2.89 4.19 23.75
N ASP A 273 3.22 3.92 25.00
CA ASP A 273 4.35 3.11 25.47
C ASP A 273 4.02 1.60 25.51
N ARG A 274 2.74 1.27 25.54
CA ARG A 274 2.25 -0.11 25.66
C ARG A 274 2.75 -1.04 24.52
N PRO A 275 2.88 -0.61 23.24
CA PRO A 275 3.40 -1.48 22.19
C PRO A 275 4.91 -1.72 22.24
N GLY A 276 5.66 -1.02 23.08
CA GLY A 276 7.12 -1.16 23.27
C GLY A 276 7.86 0.17 23.29
N ASP A 277 9.19 0.10 23.37
CA ASP A 277 10.04 1.26 23.53
C ASP A 277 9.99 2.17 22.30
N VAL A 278 9.74 3.46 22.54
CA VAL A 278 9.59 4.48 21.48
C VAL A 278 10.85 4.59 20.63
N GLU A 279 12.02 4.60 21.29
CA GLU A 279 13.34 4.72 20.68
C GLU A 279 13.80 3.47 19.93
N GLY A 280 13.15 2.32 20.14
CA GLY A 280 13.55 1.04 19.56
C GLY A 280 13.85 1.14 18.05
N ALA A 281 14.95 0.53 17.59
CA ALA A 281 15.40 0.57 16.19
C ALA A 281 14.31 0.15 15.21
N GLY A 282 13.45 -0.80 15.60
CA GLY A 282 12.29 -1.23 14.82
C GLY A 282 11.18 -0.19 14.70
N ASN A 283 11.12 0.85 15.55
CA ASN A 283 10.11 1.90 15.46
C ASN A 283 10.51 2.94 14.40
N GLN A 284 9.96 2.77 13.20
CA GLN A 284 10.31 3.46 11.98
C GLN A 284 9.30 4.58 11.66
N ASN A 285 9.16 5.55 12.58
CA ASN A 285 8.32 6.73 12.44
C ASN A 285 9.03 7.98 12.97
N LEU A 286 8.32 9.13 12.93
CA LEU A 286 8.89 10.41 13.41
C LEU A 286 9.20 10.38 14.91
N LYS A 287 8.31 9.75 15.73
CA LYS A 287 8.50 9.71 17.19
C LYS A 287 9.77 8.94 17.55
N GLY A 288 9.95 7.74 16.96
CA GLY A 288 11.14 6.91 17.21
C GLY A 288 12.44 7.55 16.69
N ALA A 289 12.39 8.18 15.50
CA ALA A 289 13.54 8.87 14.94
C ALA A 289 13.95 10.06 15.82
N LEU A 290 13.00 10.89 16.27
CA LEU A 290 13.26 12.02 17.16
C LEU A 290 13.73 11.58 18.55
N ALA A 291 13.18 10.48 19.10
CA ALA A 291 13.62 9.93 20.37
C ALA A 291 15.14 9.59 20.34
N ARG A 292 15.59 8.95 19.25
CA ARG A 292 17.01 8.64 19.05
C ARG A 292 17.87 9.88 18.85
N VAL A 293 17.42 10.82 18.02
CA VAL A 293 18.17 12.08 17.75
C VAL A 293 18.27 12.97 18.97
N LEU A 294 17.23 13.02 19.79
CA LEU A 294 17.19 13.82 21.02
C LEU A 294 17.69 13.06 22.26
N HIS A 295 18.10 11.79 22.08
CA HIS A 295 18.58 10.92 23.16
C HIS A 295 17.59 10.82 24.34
N THR A 296 16.28 10.82 24.05
CA THR A 296 15.20 10.78 25.07
C THR A 296 14.09 9.82 24.66
N PRO A 297 13.52 9.03 25.59
CA PRO A 297 12.39 8.17 25.28
C PRO A 297 11.10 8.96 25.02
N ASP A 298 11.03 10.22 25.45
CA ASP A 298 9.88 11.10 25.17
C ASP A 298 10.32 12.38 24.45
N PRO A 299 10.17 12.43 23.10
CA PRO A 299 10.47 13.64 22.34
C PRO A 299 9.40 14.73 22.46
N GLY A 300 8.32 14.53 23.23
CA GLY A 300 7.34 15.53 23.62
C GLY A 300 6.80 16.40 22.47
N MET A 301 6.87 17.72 22.66
CA MET A 301 6.37 18.72 21.69
C MET A 301 7.05 18.65 20.32
N TRP A 302 8.32 18.23 20.24
CA TRP A 302 9.03 18.10 18.97
C TRP A 302 8.39 17.07 18.06
N TRP A 303 7.98 15.91 18.63
CA TRP A 303 7.24 14.94 17.89
C TRP A 303 5.86 15.45 17.46
N LEU A 304 5.11 16.10 18.36
CA LEU A 304 3.77 16.62 18.03
C LEU A 304 3.84 17.63 16.89
N ALA A 305 4.81 18.56 16.93
CA ALA A 305 5.01 19.56 15.88
C ALA A 305 5.39 18.90 14.53
N ALA A 306 6.34 17.95 14.55
CA ALA A 306 6.73 17.21 13.35
C ALA A 306 5.56 16.38 12.79
N ALA A 307 4.81 15.70 13.63
CA ALA A 307 3.66 14.90 13.24
C ALA A 307 2.52 15.77 12.67
N ALA A 308 2.26 16.94 13.28
CA ALA A 308 1.28 17.91 12.78
C ALA A 308 1.70 18.44 11.40
N LEU A 309 2.97 18.86 11.24
CA LEU A 309 3.50 19.34 9.96
C LEU A 309 3.41 18.27 8.86
N VAL A 310 3.95 17.09 9.11
CA VAL A 310 3.94 15.99 8.13
C VAL A 310 2.53 15.50 7.87
N GLY A 311 1.68 15.44 8.87
CA GLY A 311 0.26 15.09 8.76
C GLY A 311 -0.51 16.07 7.87
N CYS A 312 -0.37 17.37 8.13
CA CYS A 312 -1.04 18.42 7.34
C CYS A 312 -0.53 18.43 5.88
N VAL A 313 0.80 18.45 5.67
CA VAL A 313 1.40 18.47 4.33
C VAL A 313 1.07 17.20 3.57
N GLY A 314 1.21 16.04 4.22
CA GLY A 314 0.93 14.74 3.62
C GLY A 314 -0.53 14.57 3.22
N LEU A 315 -1.48 14.90 4.11
CA LEU A 315 -2.92 14.85 3.80
C LEU A 315 -3.30 15.86 2.71
N ALA A 316 -2.81 17.10 2.79
CA ALA A 316 -3.05 18.10 1.75
C ALA A 316 -2.55 17.62 0.38
N THR A 317 -1.35 17.02 0.34
CA THR A 317 -0.77 16.44 -0.88
C THR A 317 -1.60 15.27 -1.39
N ALA A 318 -2.00 14.33 -0.50
CA ALA A 318 -2.83 13.19 -0.87
C ALA A 318 -4.18 13.64 -1.45
N VAL A 319 -4.85 14.59 -0.82
CA VAL A 319 -6.13 15.16 -1.28
C VAL A 319 -5.95 15.88 -2.62
N ALA A 320 -4.90 16.68 -2.78
CA ALA A 320 -4.63 17.38 -4.03
C ALA A 320 -4.33 16.41 -5.17
N ALA A 321 -3.53 15.36 -4.93
CA ALA A 321 -3.27 14.30 -5.90
C ALA A 321 -4.54 13.54 -6.28
N GLN A 322 -5.40 13.19 -5.30
CA GLN A 322 -6.67 12.49 -5.52
C GLN A 322 -7.63 13.27 -6.42
N LEU A 323 -7.60 14.60 -6.34
CA LEU A 323 -8.45 15.51 -7.11
C LEU A 323 -7.79 15.99 -8.41
N THR A 324 -6.61 15.46 -8.75
CA THR A 324 -5.88 15.76 -9.98
C THR A 324 -6.12 14.66 -11.02
N ASP A 325 -6.33 15.06 -12.27
CA ASP A 325 -6.54 14.11 -13.37
C ASP A 325 -5.25 13.36 -13.73
N ASP A 326 -5.37 12.11 -14.13
CA ASP A 326 -4.24 11.27 -14.58
C ASP A 326 -3.48 11.86 -15.80
N SER A 327 -4.13 12.75 -16.56
CA SER A 327 -3.49 13.49 -17.65
C SER A 327 -2.44 14.50 -17.17
N ARG A 328 -2.61 15.03 -15.96
CA ARG A 328 -1.69 15.99 -15.33
C ARG A 328 -0.70 15.29 -14.41
N LEU A 329 -1.17 14.33 -13.63
CA LEU A 329 -0.38 13.49 -12.73
C LEU A 329 -0.69 12.01 -13.04
N PRO A 330 0.11 11.35 -13.89
CA PRO A 330 -0.06 9.91 -14.14
C PRO A 330 -0.05 9.10 -12.85
N ASN A 331 -0.98 8.15 -12.73
CA ASN A 331 -1.22 7.39 -11.51
C ASN A 331 -1.59 8.28 -10.29
N ALA A 332 -2.33 9.36 -10.49
CA ALA A 332 -2.72 10.31 -9.44
C ALA A 332 -3.32 9.62 -8.21
N ARG A 333 -4.19 8.62 -8.43
CA ARG A 333 -4.80 7.83 -7.35
C ARG A 333 -3.78 7.02 -6.56
N ALA A 334 -2.76 6.48 -7.23
CA ALA A 334 -1.70 5.73 -6.56
C ALA A 334 -0.81 6.66 -5.74
N TRP A 335 -0.43 7.82 -6.30
CA TRP A 335 0.28 8.85 -5.55
C TRP A 335 -0.51 9.29 -4.32
N ALA A 336 -1.82 9.55 -4.46
CA ALA A 336 -2.69 9.95 -3.35
C ALA A 336 -2.75 8.89 -2.25
N ALA A 337 -3.02 7.63 -2.63
CA ALA A 337 -3.14 6.52 -1.68
C ALA A 337 -1.83 6.24 -0.93
N LEU A 338 -0.70 6.22 -1.63
CA LEU A 338 0.60 5.95 -1.03
C LEU A 338 1.11 7.12 -0.19
N THR A 339 0.82 8.37 -0.61
CA THR A 339 1.06 9.56 0.23
C THR A 339 0.29 9.47 1.54
N CYS A 340 -1.00 9.10 1.50
CA CYS A 340 -1.79 8.89 2.72
C CYS A 340 -1.21 7.76 3.59
N ALA A 341 -0.83 6.61 2.99
CA ALA A 341 -0.24 5.48 3.71
C ALA A 341 1.07 5.85 4.41
N VAL A 342 2.00 6.49 3.67
CA VAL A 342 3.29 6.93 4.24
C VAL A 342 3.08 7.99 5.33
N THR A 343 2.14 8.93 5.13
CA THR A 343 1.77 9.89 6.16
C THR A 343 1.29 9.19 7.42
N ALA A 344 0.40 8.19 7.31
CA ALA A 344 -0.08 7.42 8.46
C ALA A 344 1.05 6.71 9.21
N LEU A 345 2.02 6.11 8.50
CA LEU A 345 3.19 5.46 9.08
C LEU A 345 4.10 6.45 9.81
N MET A 346 4.27 7.64 9.24
CA MET A 346 5.15 8.67 9.79
C MET A 346 4.60 9.33 11.04
N VAL A 347 3.29 9.63 11.08
CA VAL A 347 2.66 10.38 12.19
C VAL A 347 2.17 9.48 13.32
N SER A 348 2.03 8.18 13.08
CA SER A 348 1.63 7.23 14.13
C SER A 348 2.64 7.27 15.29
N PRO A 349 2.19 7.23 16.57
CA PRO A 349 3.11 7.18 17.71
C PRO A 349 3.99 5.92 17.71
N VAL A 350 3.51 4.84 17.12
CA VAL A 350 4.25 3.59 16.92
C VAL A 350 4.03 3.08 15.50
N SER A 351 5.12 2.88 14.77
CA SER A 351 5.12 2.29 13.43
C SER A 351 6.35 1.41 13.25
N TRP A 352 6.21 0.15 13.64
CA TRP A 352 7.28 -0.83 13.51
C TRP A 352 7.67 -1.04 12.03
N SER A 353 8.89 -1.52 11.78
CA SER A 353 9.40 -1.80 10.43
C SER A 353 8.44 -2.66 9.61
N HIS A 354 7.83 -3.65 10.22
CA HIS A 354 6.83 -4.52 9.58
C HIS A 354 5.47 -3.85 9.30
N HIS A 355 5.21 -2.62 9.75
CA HIS A 355 4.04 -1.84 9.30
C HIS A 355 4.27 -1.26 7.89
N TRP A 356 5.52 -1.16 7.44
CA TRP A 356 5.90 -0.60 6.14
C TRP A 356 5.68 -1.56 4.96
N VAL A 357 4.77 -2.52 5.06
CA VAL A 357 4.36 -3.38 3.92
C VAL A 357 3.88 -2.57 2.71
N TRP A 358 3.51 -1.30 2.91
CA TRP A 358 3.25 -0.31 1.87
C TRP A 358 4.47 0.00 0.99
N ALA A 359 5.68 -0.42 1.38
CA ALA A 359 6.89 -0.36 0.57
C ALA A 359 6.72 -1.09 -0.77
N VAL A 360 5.98 -2.21 -0.79
CA VAL A 360 5.75 -2.99 -2.02
C VAL A 360 5.02 -2.16 -3.10
N PRO A 361 3.82 -1.60 -2.87
CA PRO A 361 3.19 -0.73 -3.86
C PRO A 361 3.94 0.59 -4.07
N MET A 362 4.69 1.10 -3.09
CA MET A 362 5.50 2.30 -3.23
C MET A 362 6.66 2.10 -4.22
N VAL A 363 7.46 1.05 -4.05
CA VAL A 363 8.55 0.72 -4.97
C VAL A 363 8.02 0.40 -6.36
N LEU A 364 6.86 -0.27 -6.45
CA LEU A 364 6.18 -0.51 -7.74
C LEU A 364 5.83 0.81 -8.44
N LEU A 365 5.27 1.80 -7.72
CA LEU A 365 4.95 3.10 -8.29
C LEU A 365 6.21 3.81 -8.80
N LEU A 366 7.30 3.80 -8.01
CA LEU A 366 8.58 4.38 -8.41
C LEU A 366 9.15 3.68 -9.64
N ALA A 367 9.06 2.34 -9.73
CA ALA A 367 9.51 1.57 -10.89
C ALA A 367 8.72 1.94 -12.16
N VAL A 368 7.40 2.08 -12.04
CA VAL A 368 6.55 2.52 -13.16
C VAL A 368 6.90 3.94 -13.60
N GLU A 369 7.18 4.84 -12.66
CA GLU A 369 7.63 6.20 -12.97
C GLU A 369 9.01 6.21 -13.64
N ALA A 370 9.96 5.37 -13.19
CA ALA A 370 11.28 5.22 -13.81
C ALA A 370 11.16 4.76 -15.27
N VAL A 371 10.36 3.72 -15.53
CA VAL A 371 10.09 3.22 -16.90
C VAL A 371 9.42 4.29 -17.76
N ARG A 372 8.47 5.05 -17.19
CA ARG A 372 7.75 6.11 -17.90
C ARG A 372 8.65 7.30 -18.25
N ARG A 373 9.48 7.74 -17.31
CA ARG A 373 10.32 8.94 -17.46
C ARG A 373 11.64 8.67 -18.17
N ARG A 374 12.13 7.44 -18.10
CA ARG A 374 13.37 6.98 -18.72
C ARG A 374 14.59 7.82 -18.35
N THR A 375 14.70 8.25 -17.09
CA THR A 375 15.85 9.02 -16.59
C THR A 375 16.63 8.20 -15.56
N ALA A 376 17.97 8.37 -15.57
CA ALA A 376 18.86 7.68 -14.62
C ALA A 376 18.49 7.99 -13.16
N GLY A 377 18.11 9.23 -12.84
CA GLY A 377 17.72 9.63 -11.49
C GLY A 377 16.50 8.87 -10.95
N TRP A 378 15.46 8.68 -11.76
CA TRP A 378 14.30 7.89 -11.35
C TRP A 378 14.62 6.40 -11.19
N THR A 379 15.46 5.86 -12.09
CA THR A 379 15.92 4.48 -11.99
C THR A 379 16.77 4.28 -10.74
N ALA A 380 17.74 5.15 -10.51
CA ALA A 380 18.60 5.11 -9.32
C ALA A 380 17.76 5.20 -8.03
N TRP A 381 16.82 6.14 -7.95
CA TRP A 381 15.96 6.26 -6.77
C TRP A 381 15.12 5.01 -6.53
N THR A 382 14.51 4.45 -7.58
CA THR A 382 13.74 3.20 -7.47
C THR A 382 14.61 2.05 -6.94
N VAL A 383 15.81 1.87 -7.53
CA VAL A 383 16.73 0.80 -7.16
C VAL A 383 17.21 0.99 -5.73
N VAL A 384 17.67 2.20 -5.37
CA VAL A 384 18.15 2.50 -4.01
C VAL A 384 17.04 2.28 -2.98
N THR A 385 15.82 2.78 -3.24
CA THR A 385 14.68 2.56 -2.33
C THR A 385 14.36 1.08 -2.18
N GLY A 386 14.33 0.32 -3.27
CA GLY A 386 14.10 -1.13 -3.23
C GLY A 386 15.18 -1.88 -2.46
N LEU A 387 16.45 -1.56 -2.68
CA LEU A 387 17.58 -2.15 -1.96
C LEU A 387 17.54 -1.82 -0.48
N LEU A 388 17.22 -0.58 -0.10
CA LEU A 388 17.10 -0.17 1.30
C LEU A 388 16.01 -0.95 2.03
N PHE A 389 14.84 -1.18 1.40
CA PHE A 389 13.81 -2.03 2.00
C PHE A 389 14.16 -3.52 2.04
N CYS A 390 15.10 -3.98 1.23
CA CYS A 390 15.58 -5.38 1.24
C CYS A 390 16.87 -5.58 2.03
N SER A 391 17.49 -4.50 2.54
CA SER A 391 18.82 -4.54 3.18
C SER A 391 18.80 -4.98 4.65
N PHE A 392 17.65 -4.98 5.31
CA PHE A 392 17.54 -5.16 6.77
C PHE A 392 18.39 -4.15 7.58
N MET A 393 18.72 -3.01 6.99
CA MET A 393 19.68 -2.04 7.50
C MET A 393 19.34 -1.50 8.89
N VAL A 394 18.03 -1.40 9.20
CA VAL A 394 17.53 -0.96 10.51
C VAL A 394 18.04 -1.82 11.69
N TRP A 395 18.45 -3.05 11.41
CA TRP A 395 18.88 -4.04 12.39
C TRP A 395 20.40 -4.15 12.52
N TYR A 396 21.20 -3.38 11.77
CA TYR A 396 22.65 -3.40 11.85
C TYR A 396 23.20 -2.50 12.97
N ALA A 397 22.44 -1.47 13.36
CA ALA A 397 22.83 -0.66 14.50
C ALA A 397 22.55 -1.40 15.81
N PRO A 398 23.31 -1.13 16.88
CA PRO A 398 23.06 -1.70 18.19
C PRO A 398 21.61 -1.47 18.64
N HIS A 399 20.94 -2.53 19.03
CA HIS A 399 19.57 -2.52 19.54
C HIS A 399 19.44 -3.60 20.61
N SER A 400 19.06 -3.23 21.81
CA SER A 400 18.97 -4.18 22.93
C SER A 400 18.03 -3.69 24.02
N ARG A 401 17.23 -4.60 24.55
CA ARG A 401 16.52 -4.45 25.82
C ARG A 401 17.28 -5.22 26.92
N PRO A 402 17.40 -4.69 28.13
CA PRO A 402 16.76 -3.49 28.71
C PRO A 402 17.63 -2.22 28.63
N THR A 403 18.80 -2.26 28.02
CA THR A 403 19.85 -1.22 28.13
C THR A 403 19.59 0.07 27.35
N ARG A 404 18.50 0.12 26.54
CA ARG A 404 18.11 1.30 25.74
C ARG A 404 19.28 1.90 24.95
N VAL A 405 20.14 1.04 24.37
CA VAL A 405 21.35 1.47 23.64
C VAL A 405 21.02 2.39 22.46
N GLU A 406 19.79 2.34 21.97
CA GLU A 406 19.29 3.20 20.90
C GLU A 406 19.31 4.69 21.27
N LEU A 407 19.19 5.04 22.55
CA LEU A 407 19.34 6.42 23.04
C LEU A 407 20.80 6.90 23.07
N HIS A 408 21.77 6.02 22.86
CA HIS A 408 23.20 6.33 22.87
C HIS A 408 23.86 6.11 21.51
N GLN A 409 23.04 5.97 20.43
CA GLN A 409 23.52 5.80 19.07
C GLN A 409 24.31 7.01 18.60
N ASN A 410 25.42 6.78 17.88
CA ASN A 410 26.11 7.83 17.16
C ASN A 410 25.37 8.25 15.88
N PRO A 411 25.72 9.38 15.21
CA PRO A 411 25.01 9.87 14.04
C PRO A 411 24.90 8.85 12.90
N ALA A 412 25.90 8.02 12.64
CA ALA A 412 25.86 6.99 11.61
C ALA A 412 24.85 5.88 11.95
N GLN A 413 24.80 5.45 13.21
CA GLN A 413 23.82 4.48 13.69
C GLN A 413 22.40 5.04 13.66
N MET A 414 22.21 6.33 14.00
CA MET A 414 20.92 7.02 13.88
C MET A 414 20.42 7.06 12.43
N LEU A 415 21.31 7.32 11.45
CA LEU A 415 20.96 7.27 10.03
C LEU A 415 20.52 5.87 9.61
N LEU A 416 21.21 4.81 10.06
CA LEU A 416 20.84 3.43 9.78
C LEU A 416 19.46 3.08 10.36
N THR A 417 19.17 3.52 11.59
CA THR A 417 17.90 3.24 12.27
C THR A 417 16.78 4.19 11.86
N ALA A 418 17.04 5.25 11.08
CA ALA A 418 16.04 6.17 10.56
C ALA A 418 15.77 5.98 9.05
N VAL A 419 16.22 4.89 8.44
CA VAL A 419 16.20 4.72 6.98
C VAL A 419 14.78 4.78 6.39
N TYR A 420 13.76 4.20 7.04
CA TYR A 420 12.39 4.27 6.54
C TYR A 420 11.74 5.64 6.74
N PRO A 421 11.86 6.32 7.89
CA PRO A 421 11.48 7.73 8.00
C PRO A 421 12.11 8.62 6.94
N LEU A 422 13.41 8.45 6.63
CA LEU A 422 14.09 9.23 5.59
C LEU A 422 13.53 8.95 4.19
N ILE A 423 13.30 7.68 3.85
CA ILE A 423 12.61 7.30 2.61
C ILE A 423 11.21 7.90 2.58
N GLY A 424 10.49 7.86 3.70
CA GLY A 424 9.15 8.44 3.84
C GLY A 424 9.13 9.94 3.56
N VAL A 425 10.04 10.71 4.17
CA VAL A 425 10.18 12.15 3.92
C VAL A 425 10.51 12.43 2.46
N ALA A 426 11.46 11.70 1.87
CA ALA A 426 11.83 11.84 0.46
C ALA A 426 10.64 11.54 -0.46
N PHE A 427 9.91 10.46 -0.20
CA PHE A 427 8.71 10.09 -0.96
C PHE A 427 7.61 11.17 -0.86
N LEU A 428 7.31 11.65 0.35
CA LEU A 428 6.32 12.72 0.57
C LEU A 428 6.73 14.03 -0.12
N GLY A 429 8.03 14.39 -0.07
CA GLY A 429 8.56 15.56 -0.75
C GLY A 429 8.38 15.49 -2.27
N VAL A 430 8.69 14.35 -2.87
CA VAL A 430 8.50 14.14 -4.31
C VAL A 430 7.01 14.09 -4.67
N ALA A 431 6.18 13.43 -3.90
CA ALA A 431 4.73 13.41 -4.11
C ALA A 431 4.16 14.85 -4.06
N ALA A 432 4.58 15.67 -3.08
CA ALA A 432 4.20 17.07 -2.97
C ALA A 432 4.68 17.88 -4.19
N TYR A 433 5.94 17.75 -4.58
CA TYR A 433 6.50 18.44 -5.75
C TYR A 433 5.72 18.11 -7.03
N LEU A 434 5.50 16.81 -7.31
CA LEU A 434 4.78 16.37 -8.52
C LEU A 434 3.33 16.85 -8.52
N THR A 435 2.67 16.79 -7.38
CA THR A 435 1.27 17.23 -7.23
C THR A 435 1.15 18.73 -7.41
N LEU A 436 2.00 19.53 -6.76
CA LEU A 436 2.03 21.00 -6.91
C LEU A 436 2.30 21.39 -8.36
N ARG A 437 3.26 20.75 -9.03
CA ARG A 437 3.56 20.97 -10.44
C ARG A 437 2.38 20.64 -11.34
N ALA A 438 1.66 19.55 -11.05
CA ALA A 438 0.47 19.14 -11.80
C ALA A 438 -0.71 20.11 -11.61
N VAL A 439 -0.92 20.59 -10.38
CA VAL A 439 -1.99 21.56 -10.07
C VAL A 439 -1.72 22.93 -10.70
N ARG A 440 -0.46 23.39 -10.71
CA ARG A 440 -0.05 24.71 -11.26
C ARG A 440 0.00 24.75 -12.79
N ARG A 441 0.02 23.61 -13.49
CA ARG A 441 0.01 23.60 -14.96
C ARG A 441 -1.31 24.20 -15.46
N PRO A 442 -1.28 25.22 -16.36
CA PRO A 442 -2.50 25.73 -17.00
C PRO A 442 -3.18 24.58 -17.74
N TRP A 443 -4.51 24.61 -17.72
CA TRP A 443 -5.31 23.63 -18.45
C TRP A 443 -5.18 23.90 -19.95
N HIS A 444 -4.37 23.10 -20.65
CA HIS A 444 -4.42 23.02 -22.09
C HIS A 444 -5.34 21.87 -22.45
N PRO A 445 -6.42 22.09 -23.26
CA PRO A 445 -7.23 21.00 -23.76
C PRO A 445 -6.30 20.03 -24.52
N LEU A 446 -6.33 18.78 -24.08
CA LEU A 446 -5.42 17.74 -24.58
C LEU A 446 -5.59 17.55 -26.08
N ARG A 447 -4.49 17.56 -26.83
CA ARG A 447 -4.39 16.71 -28.00
C ARG A 447 -4.66 15.27 -27.52
N PRO A 448 -5.62 14.51 -28.16
CA PRO A 448 -5.89 13.14 -27.76
C PRO A 448 -4.58 12.37 -27.75
N TRP A 449 -4.31 11.67 -26.66
CA TRP A 449 -3.15 10.81 -26.51
C TRP A 449 -3.17 9.78 -27.63
N ARG A 450 -2.34 10.00 -28.66
CA ARG A 450 -2.20 9.04 -29.74
C ARG A 450 -1.69 7.75 -29.09
N SER A 451 -2.56 6.73 -29.10
CA SER A 451 -2.21 5.38 -28.65
C SER A 451 -0.91 4.99 -29.36
N TRP A 452 0.02 4.37 -28.66
CA TRP A 452 1.29 3.87 -29.16
C TRP A 452 1.16 2.88 -30.34
N ARG A 453 -0.07 2.63 -30.83
CA ARG A 453 -0.35 1.74 -31.98
C ARG A 453 0.00 2.32 -33.36
N SER A 454 0.42 3.58 -33.47
CA SER A 454 0.58 4.21 -34.78
C SER A 454 2.01 4.61 -35.14
N ARG A 455 3.05 3.96 -34.56
CA ARG A 455 4.44 4.17 -34.98
C ARG A 455 5.15 2.90 -35.47
N GLU A 456 4.44 1.85 -35.82
CA GLU A 456 4.98 0.80 -36.70
C GLU A 456 4.22 0.92 -38.02
N GLY A 457 4.80 1.68 -38.96
CA GLY A 457 4.37 1.72 -40.34
C GLY A 457 4.62 0.34 -40.98
N ILE A 458 3.62 -0.50 -40.95
CA ILE A 458 3.46 -1.55 -41.96
C ILE A 458 2.36 -1.03 -42.86
N GLY A 459 2.80 -0.42 -43.99
CA GLY A 459 1.90 -0.05 -45.06
C GLY A 459 1.18 -1.30 -45.57
N PRO A 460 -0.10 -1.19 -45.95
CA PRO A 460 -0.77 -2.30 -46.60
C PRO A 460 -0.10 -2.55 -47.96
N LEU A 461 0.44 -3.76 -48.14
CA LEU A 461 0.83 -4.29 -49.44
C LEU A 461 -0.34 -4.13 -50.42
N GLY A 462 -0.10 -3.36 -51.47
CA GLY A 462 -1.05 -3.09 -52.52
C GLY A 462 -1.52 -4.39 -53.19
N ARG A 463 -2.80 -4.67 -53.13
CA ARG A 463 -3.45 -5.54 -54.11
C ARG A 463 -3.60 -4.74 -55.42
N GLN A 464 -2.71 -5.01 -56.37
CA GLN A 464 -2.96 -4.67 -57.79
C GLN A 464 -4.22 -5.41 -58.24
N ARG A 465 -5.28 -4.65 -58.49
CA ARG A 465 -6.39 -5.12 -59.32
C ARG A 465 -5.98 -4.86 -60.78
N THR A 466 -5.74 -5.92 -61.51
CA THR A 466 -5.70 -5.95 -62.95
C THR A 466 -7.09 -5.60 -63.51
N THR A 467 -7.16 -4.51 -64.23
CA THR A 467 -8.26 -4.17 -65.13
C THR A 467 -8.12 -4.99 -66.40
N ALA A 468 -9.07 -5.81 -66.73
CA ALA A 468 -9.36 -6.33 -68.07
C ALA A 468 -10.81 -6.09 -68.37
N GLY A 469 -11.03 -5.48 -69.47
CA GLY A 469 -12.10 -4.78 -70.02
C GLY A 469 -13.21 -5.61 -70.74
N ALA A 470 -14.02 -4.87 -71.50
CA ALA A 470 -15.08 -5.22 -72.44
C ALA A 470 -16.39 -5.61 -71.74
N GLY A 471 -17.54 -4.95 -71.89
CA GLY A 471 -18.16 -4.52 -73.12
C GLY A 471 -19.63 -5.03 -73.11
N ALA A 472 -20.56 -4.20 -73.58
CA ALA A 472 -21.93 -4.51 -74.07
C ALA A 472 -23.03 -4.65 -73.02
N ASP A 473 -23.85 -3.60 -72.81
CA ASP A 473 -25.10 -3.34 -73.59
C ASP A 473 -26.27 -4.33 -73.31
N ARG A 474 -27.35 -3.83 -72.77
CA ARG A 474 -28.74 -3.92 -73.17
C ARG A 474 -29.75 -3.76 -72.02
N THR A 475 -30.47 -2.63 -72.14
CA THR A 475 -31.89 -2.42 -71.92
C THR A 475 -32.80 -3.67 -71.67
N TYR A 476 -33.72 -3.53 -70.70
CA TYR A 476 -35.20 -3.63 -70.76
C TYR A 476 -35.77 -3.68 -69.33
N ALA A 477 -36.55 -2.77 -68.91
CA ALA A 477 -37.93 -2.50 -68.76
C ALA A 477 -38.77 -3.56 -68.00
N ARG A 478 -39.55 -3.01 -67.02
CA ARG A 478 -40.82 -3.46 -66.47
C ARG A 478 -40.91 -4.67 -65.52
N GLY A 479 -41.55 -4.35 -64.45
CA GLY A 479 -42.24 -5.24 -63.51
C GLY A 479 -42.31 -4.59 -62.13
#